data_0d6dc4182fc8b8de9eb6d6ef7a0553fd
#
_entry.id   0d6dc4182fc8b8de9eb6d6ef7a0553fd
#
_cell.length_a   1.000
_cell.length_b   1.000
_cell.length_c   1.000
_cell.angle_alpha   90.00
_cell.angle_beta   90.00
_cell.angle_gamma   90.00
#
_symmetry.space_group_name_H-M   'P 1'
#
loop_
_entity.id
_entity.type
_entity.pdbx_description
1 polymer ?
#
loop_
_entity_poly.entity_id
_entity_poly.type
_entity_poly.pdbx_seq_one_letter_code
_entity_poly.pdbx_strand_id
1 'polypeptide(L)'
;VVLCVFDIETIPNIELCKKHFELKEDDVLKICELSFEKQKEKSGSEFLPLYLHEVISIAAVIGDDYAKFVKVGNFGQKHESREGFASEKELLEDFFKYFNEKQPRLISFNGRGFDMPLLTLKALKHNLTLDAFYNQEN
;
A
#
# COMPACT_ATOMS: atom_id res chain seq x y z
N VAL A 1 7.76 15.55 -17.24
CA VAL A 1 7.57 14.47 -16.25
C VAL A 1 7.03 15.08 -14.97
N VAL A 2 5.90 14.57 -14.48
CA VAL A 2 5.34 14.99 -13.20
C VAL A 2 6.05 14.27 -12.06
N LEU A 3 6.08 14.91 -10.89
CA LEU A 3 6.59 14.32 -9.66
C LEU A 3 5.40 13.82 -8.83
N CYS A 4 5.53 12.65 -8.25
CA CYS A 4 4.53 12.10 -7.32
C CYS A 4 5.23 11.70 -6.02
N VAL A 5 5.08 12.53 -5.01
CA VAL A 5 5.54 12.22 -3.65
C VAL A 5 4.39 11.52 -2.94
N PHE A 6 4.58 10.27 -2.57
CA PHE A 6 3.49 9.47 -2.01
C PHE A 6 3.89 8.77 -0.73
N ASP A 7 2.89 8.40 0.04
CA ASP A 7 3.02 7.63 1.27
C ASP A 7 1.89 6.61 1.35
N ILE A 8 2.21 5.42 1.86
CA ILE A 8 1.28 4.31 1.97
C ILE A 8 1.04 4.02 3.45
N GLU A 9 -0.25 3.93 3.83
CA GLU A 9 -0.64 3.48 5.15
C GLU A 9 -1.27 2.09 5.07
N THR A 10 -0.91 1.24 6.01
CA THR A 10 -1.40 -0.14 6.07
C THR A 10 -1.89 -0.49 7.46
N ILE A 11 -2.75 -1.51 7.51
CA ILE A 11 -3.16 -2.18 8.74
C ILE A 11 -2.90 -3.67 8.59
N PRO A 12 -2.86 -4.45 9.69
CA PRO A 12 -2.81 -5.91 9.57
C PRO A 12 -4.03 -6.44 8.82
N ASN A 13 -3.82 -7.35 7.88
CA ASN A 13 -4.91 -8.07 7.24
C ASN A 13 -5.38 -9.16 8.22
N ILE A 14 -6.58 -8.99 8.77
CA ILE A 14 -7.09 -9.82 9.85
C ILE A 14 -7.22 -11.29 9.45
N GLU A 15 -7.81 -11.55 8.29
CA GLU A 15 -8.01 -12.93 7.82
C GLU A 15 -6.69 -13.65 7.57
N LEU A 16 -5.73 -12.97 6.95
CA LEU A 16 -4.42 -13.55 6.68
C LEU A 16 -3.60 -13.72 7.95
N CYS A 17 -3.69 -12.80 8.90
CA CYS A 17 -3.03 -12.92 10.20
C CYS A 17 -3.56 -14.11 10.99
N LYS A 18 -4.88 -14.31 10.99
CA LYS A 18 -5.49 -15.48 11.65
C LYS A 18 -4.94 -16.79 11.09
N LYS A 19 -4.85 -16.88 9.78
CA LYS A 19 -4.32 -18.07 9.08
C LYS A 19 -2.83 -18.25 9.33
N HIS A 20 -2.06 -17.19 9.17
CA HIS A 20 -0.60 -17.25 9.28
C HIS A 20 -0.14 -17.64 10.68
N PHE A 21 -0.76 -17.07 11.72
CA PHE A 21 -0.39 -17.30 13.11
C PHE A 21 -1.27 -18.38 13.79
N GLU A 22 -2.17 -18.99 13.03
CA GLU A 22 -3.08 -20.04 13.55
C GLU A 22 -3.89 -19.57 14.76
N LEU A 23 -4.47 -18.37 14.65
CA LEU A 23 -5.24 -17.76 15.73
C LEU A 23 -6.70 -18.19 15.69
N LYS A 24 -7.27 -18.48 16.87
CA LYS A 24 -8.69 -18.82 17.05
C LYS A 24 -9.50 -17.66 17.64
N GLU A 25 -8.88 -16.48 17.73
CA GLU A 25 -9.50 -15.28 18.25
C GLU A 25 -10.39 -14.63 17.18
N ASP A 26 -11.48 -13.99 17.60
CA ASP A 26 -12.40 -13.27 16.70
C ASP A 26 -12.38 -11.75 16.92
N ASP A 27 -11.87 -11.28 18.07
CA ASP A 27 -11.71 -9.85 18.32
C ASP A 27 -10.57 -9.27 17.49
N VAL A 28 -10.88 -8.29 16.65
CA VAL A 28 -9.92 -7.66 15.73
C VAL A 28 -8.70 -7.11 16.46
N LEU A 29 -8.89 -6.39 17.55
CA LEU A 29 -7.77 -5.80 18.29
C LEU A 29 -6.87 -6.86 18.90
N LYS A 30 -7.46 -7.92 19.43
CA LYS A 30 -6.70 -9.05 19.98
C LYS A 30 -5.94 -9.81 18.90
N ILE A 31 -6.52 -9.96 17.72
CA ILE A 31 -5.83 -10.57 16.57
C ILE A 31 -4.59 -9.76 16.21
N CYS A 32 -4.70 -8.44 16.17
CA CYS A 32 -3.55 -7.57 15.92
C CYS A 32 -2.47 -7.71 16.99
N GLU A 33 -2.86 -7.65 18.26
CA GLU A 33 -1.91 -7.80 19.39
C GLU A 33 -1.18 -9.13 19.35
N LEU A 34 -1.92 -10.23 19.17
CA LEU A 34 -1.35 -11.58 19.10
C LEU A 34 -0.45 -11.73 17.88
N SER A 35 -0.81 -11.15 16.75
CA SER A 35 0.00 -11.18 15.55
C SER A 35 1.34 -10.48 15.76
N PHE A 36 1.35 -9.31 16.38
CA PHE A 36 2.56 -8.57 16.70
C PHE A 36 3.45 -9.33 17.69
N GLU A 37 2.84 -9.90 18.74
CA GLU A 37 3.57 -10.69 19.73
C GLU A 37 4.25 -11.91 19.09
N LYS A 38 3.52 -12.67 18.29
CA LYS A 38 4.05 -13.86 17.61
C LYS A 38 5.13 -13.51 16.61
N GLN A 39 4.98 -12.39 15.90
CA GLN A 39 6.00 -11.93 14.96
C GLN A 39 7.27 -11.53 15.71
N LYS A 40 7.15 -10.85 16.83
CA LYS A 40 8.28 -10.47 17.68
C LYS A 40 9.04 -11.69 18.20
N GLU A 41 8.33 -12.72 18.63
CA GLU A 41 8.96 -13.98 19.06
C GLU A 41 9.76 -14.63 17.94
N LYS A 42 9.26 -14.55 16.70
CA LYS A 42 9.85 -15.18 15.54
C LYS A 42 11.06 -14.43 14.97
N SER A 43 10.98 -13.09 14.91
CA SER A 43 11.94 -12.26 14.19
C SER A 43 12.65 -11.23 15.05
N GLY A 44 12.22 -11.04 16.30
CA GLY A 44 12.71 -9.98 17.18
C GLY A 44 12.07 -8.62 16.95
N SER A 45 11.17 -8.51 15.97
CA SER A 45 10.46 -7.27 15.62
C SER A 45 8.96 -7.53 15.45
N GLU A 46 8.14 -6.57 15.84
CA GLU A 46 6.69 -6.60 15.64
C GLU A 46 6.28 -6.36 14.18
N PHE A 47 7.22 -5.96 13.32
CA PHE A 47 6.93 -5.68 11.91
C PHE A 47 6.51 -6.95 11.18
N LEU A 48 5.27 -6.96 10.70
CA LEU A 48 4.69 -8.11 10.01
C LEU A 48 5.30 -8.30 8.61
N PRO A 49 5.34 -9.54 8.10
CA PRO A 49 5.65 -9.77 6.69
C PRO A 49 4.75 -8.94 5.78
N LEU A 50 5.28 -8.50 4.64
CA LEU A 50 4.57 -7.58 3.75
C LEU A 50 3.20 -8.10 3.30
N TYR A 51 3.08 -9.40 3.03
CA TYR A 51 1.82 -9.96 2.56
C TYR A 51 0.70 -9.92 3.60
N LEU A 52 1.02 -9.69 4.88
CA LEU A 52 0.05 -9.53 5.96
C LEU A 52 -0.43 -8.09 6.13
N HIS A 53 0.12 -7.14 5.37
CA HIS A 53 -0.33 -5.75 5.37
C HIS A 53 -1.47 -5.56 4.39
N GLU A 54 -2.50 -4.83 4.82
CA GLU A 54 -3.58 -4.37 3.95
C GLU A 54 -3.42 -2.87 3.72
N VAL A 55 -3.33 -2.47 2.47
CA VAL A 55 -3.21 -1.04 2.11
C VAL A 55 -4.55 -0.36 2.30
N ILE A 56 -4.59 0.67 3.13
CA ILE A 56 -5.81 1.43 3.41
C ILE A 56 -5.76 2.87 2.91
N SER A 57 -4.58 3.39 2.61
CA SER A 57 -4.43 4.74 2.10
C SER A 57 -3.15 4.86 1.27
N ILE A 58 -3.25 5.55 0.15
CA ILE A 58 -2.10 6.07 -0.59
C ILE A 58 -2.37 7.55 -0.81
N ALA A 59 -1.66 8.39 -0.07
CA ALA A 59 -1.72 9.83 -0.22
C ALA A 59 -0.59 10.30 -1.12
N ALA A 60 -0.84 11.33 -1.92
CA ALA A 60 0.17 11.84 -2.84
C ALA A 60 0.11 13.36 -2.96
N VAL A 61 1.29 13.94 -3.12
CA VAL A 61 1.47 15.33 -3.55
C VAL A 61 2.04 15.29 -4.96
N ILE A 62 1.37 15.93 -5.89
CA ILE A 62 1.78 15.99 -7.30
C ILE A 62 2.45 17.34 -7.57
N GLY A 63 3.62 17.27 -8.17
CA GLY A 63 4.36 18.45 -8.65
C GLY A 63 4.60 18.39 -10.14
N ASP A 64 4.90 19.56 -10.73
CA ASP A 64 5.27 19.65 -12.14
C ASP A 64 6.79 19.43 -12.36
N ASP A 65 7.24 19.59 -13.59
CA ASP A 65 8.66 19.42 -13.97
C ASP A 65 9.62 20.36 -13.22
N TYR A 66 9.10 21.45 -12.67
CA TYR A 66 9.87 22.43 -11.91
C TYR A 66 9.70 22.25 -10.39
N ALA A 67 9.15 21.12 -9.98
CA ALA A 67 8.83 20.81 -8.59
C ALA A 67 7.84 21.78 -7.94
N LYS A 68 7.01 22.42 -8.75
CA LYS A 68 5.93 23.28 -8.25
C LYS A 68 4.71 22.44 -7.93
N PHE A 69 4.06 22.76 -6.83
CA PHE A 69 2.84 22.08 -6.38
C PHE A 69 1.73 22.18 -7.44
N VAL A 70 1.10 21.03 -7.71
CA VAL A 70 -0.07 20.95 -8.59
C VAL A 70 -1.31 20.59 -7.79
N LYS A 71 -1.26 19.46 -7.05
CA LYS A 71 -2.40 19.02 -6.23
C LYS A 71 -1.95 18.03 -5.16
N VAL A 72 -2.82 17.85 -4.17
CA VAL A 72 -2.68 16.83 -3.13
C VAL A 72 -4.00 16.05 -3.03
N GLY A 73 -3.92 14.77 -2.73
CA GLY A 73 -5.10 13.94 -2.55
C GLY A 73 -4.75 12.50 -2.21
N ASN A 74 -5.80 11.70 -2.10
CA ASN A 74 -5.69 10.26 -1.86
C ASN A 74 -6.23 9.52 -3.09
N PHE A 75 -5.60 8.39 -3.39
CA PHE A 75 -6.14 7.47 -4.39
C PHE A 75 -7.36 6.74 -3.81
N GLY A 76 -8.27 6.34 -4.68
CA GLY A 76 -9.48 5.62 -4.27
C GLY A 76 -10.63 6.47 -3.77
N GLN A 77 -10.50 7.79 -3.71
CA GLN A 77 -11.56 8.69 -3.20
C GLN A 77 -12.89 8.54 -3.93
N LYS A 78 -12.87 8.28 -5.23
CA LYS A 78 -14.09 8.09 -6.02
C LYS A 78 -14.91 6.87 -5.58
N HIS A 79 -14.31 5.93 -4.85
CA HIS A 79 -14.98 4.74 -4.34
C HIS A 79 -15.45 4.92 -2.90
N GLU A 80 -15.11 6.04 -2.27
CA GLU A 80 -15.57 6.33 -0.91
C GLU A 80 -17.04 6.74 -0.92
N SER A 81 -17.80 6.26 0.07
CA SER A 81 -19.19 6.58 0.26
C SER A 81 -19.51 6.68 1.74
N ARG A 82 -20.75 7.03 2.06
CA ARG A 82 -21.21 7.03 3.46
C ARG A 82 -21.19 5.63 4.09
N GLU A 83 -21.18 4.59 3.27
CA GLU A 83 -21.23 3.21 3.69
C GLU A 83 -19.85 2.56 3.85
N GLY A 84 -18.78 3.23 3.38
CA GLY A 84 -17.42 2.69 3.52
C GLY A 84 -16.37 3.39 2.68
N PHE A 85 -15.15 2.88 2.82
CA PHE A 85 -13.98 3.35 2.10
C PHE A 85 -13.69 2.44 0.91
N ALA A 86 -12.80 2.89 0.03
CA ALA A 86 -12.31 2.07 -1.06
C ALA A 86 -11.65 0.79 -0.52
N SER A 87 -11.87 -0.33 -1.20
CA SER A 87 -11.15 -1.56 -0.91
C SER A 87 -9.68 -1.41 -1.33
N GLU A 88 -8.82 -2.27 -0.80
CA GLU A 88 -7.41 -2.32 -1.21
C GLU A 88 -7.28 -2.42 -2.73
N LYS A 89 -8.05 -3.31 -3.36
CA LYS A 89 -8.02 -3.50 -4.81
C LYS A 89 -8.40 -2.24 -5.57
N GLU A 90 -9.50 -1.60 -5.19
CA GLU A 90 -9.98 -0.37 -5.85
C GLU A 90 -8.97 0.76 -5.73
N LEU A 91 -8.38 0.94 -4.54
CA LEU A 91 -7.38 1.95 -4.28
C LEU A 91 -6.13 1.72 -5.11
N LEU A 92 -5.66 0.48 -5.17
CA LEU A 92 -4.48 0.10 -5.95
C LEU A 92 -4.73 0.17 -7.45
N GLU A 93 -5.92 -0.18 -7.93
CA GLU A 93 -6.31 -0.02 -9.33
C GLU A 93 -6.20 1.45 -9.76
N ASP A 94 -6.68 2.37 -8.93
CA ASP A 94 -6.58 3.81 -9.21
C ASP A 94 -5.13 4.27 -9.22
N PHE A 95 -4.32 3.82 -8.27
CA PHE A 95 -2.91 4.18 -8.19
C PHE A 95 -2.14 3.68 -9.42
N PHE A 96 -2.28 2.41 -9.77
CA PHE A 96 -1.59 1.83 -10.92
C PHE A 96 -2.06 2.42 -12.24
N LYS A 97 -3.35 2.72 -12.37
CA LYS A 97 -3.87 3.41 -13.55
C LYS A 97 -3.20 4.77 -13.74
N TYR A 98 -3.15 5.56 -12.67
CA TYR A 98 -2.46 6.86 -12.69
C TYR A 98 -0.98 6.68 -13.04
N PHE A 99 -0.32 5.73 -12.41
CA PHE A 99 1.10 5.46 -12.63
C PHE A 99 1.39 5.07 -14.08
N ASN A 100 0.59 4.15 -14.63
CA ASN A 100 0.78 3.68 -16.01
C ASN A 100 0.47 4.77 -17.04
N GLU A 101 -0.54 5.61 -16.80
CA GLU A 101 -0.92 6.69 -17.70
C GLU A 101 0.05 7.87 -17.69
N LYS A 102 0.46 8.30 -16.50
CA LYS A 102 1.27 9.51 -16.32
C LYS A 102 2.77 9.26 -16.24
N GLN A 103 3.16 8.04 -15.87
CA GLN A 103 4.54 7.65 -15.67
C GLN A 103 5.32 8.68 -14.85
N PRO A 104 4.83 9.05 -13.65
CA PRO A 104 5.46 10.07 -12.84
C PRO A 104 6.78 9.59 -12.27
N ARG A 105 7.64 10.53 -11.90
CA ARG A 105 8.78 10.22 -11.05
C ARG A 105 8.25 10.03 -9.63
N LEU A 106 8.39 8.83 -9.11
CA LEU A 106 7.93 8.49 -7.76
C LEU A 106 8.99 8.88 -6.72
N ILE A 107 8.54 9.51 -5.66
CA ILE A 107 9.36 9.87 -4.51
C ILE A 107 8.65 9.37 -3.25
N SER A 108 9.37 8.60 -2.43
CA SER A 108 8.83 8.12 -1.16
C SER A 108 9.95 8.00 -0.12
N PHE A 109 9.56 8.02 1.14
CA PHE A 109 10.47 7.74 2.24
C PHE A 109 10.57 6.23 2.42
N ASN A 110 11.81 5.68 2.38
CA ASN A 110 12.07 4.23 2.48
C ASN A 110 11.34 3.38 1.42
N GLY A 111 11.16 3.93 0.21
CA GLY A 111 10.44 3.25 -0.87
C GLY A 111 11.03 1.91 -1.26
N ARG A 112 12.35 1.76 -1.23
CA ARG A 112 13.04 0.50 -1.57
C ARG A 112 12.82 -0.59 -0.52
N GLY A 113 12.69 -0.20 0.76
CA GLY A 113 12.53 -1.16 1.85
C GLY A 113 11.09 -1.57 2.11
N PHE A 114 10.11 -0.73 1.75
CA PHE A 114 8.72 -0.99 2.08
C PHE A 114 7.77 -0.74 0.91
N ASP A 115 7.65 0.51 0.43
CA ASP A 115 6.60 0.88 -0.52
C ASP A 115 6.68 0.11 -1.83
N MET A 116 7.86 0.02 -2.43
CA MET A 116 8.02 -0.63 -3.73
C MET A 116 7.85 -2.15 -3.66
N PRO A 117 8.46 -2.86 -2.69
CA PRO A 117 8.18 -4.29 -2.52
C PRO A 117 6.71 -4.58 -2.22
N LEU A 118 6.07 -3.75 -1.40
CA LEU A 118 4.66 -3.89 -1.07
C LEU A 118 3.78 -3.73 -2.32
N LEU A 119 3.99 -2.68 -3.10
CA LEU A 119 3.24 -2.42 -4.33
C LEU A 119 3.41 -3.56 -5.34
N THR A 120 4.63 -4.08 -5.48
CA THR A 120 4.91 -5.22 -6.37
C THR A 120 4.13 -6.45 -5.93
N LEU A 121 4.15 -6.78 -4.64
CA LEU A 121 3.42 -7.91 -4.09
C LEU A 121 1.90 -7.76 -4.28
N LYS A 122 1.38 -6.55 -4.03
CA LYS A 122 -0.05 -6.27 -4.18
C LYS A 122 -0.50 -6.29 -5.64
N ALA A 123 0.36 -5.89 -6.57
CA ALA A 123 0.07 -6.01 -7.99
C ALA A 123 -0.11 -7.47 -8.39
N LEU A 124 0.74 -8.36 -7.88
CA LEU A 124 0.59 -9.81 -8.10
C LEU A 124 -0.71 -10.33 -7.47
N LYS A 125 -1.00 -9.93 -6.24
CA LYS A 125 -2.21 -10.37 -5.52
C LYS A 125 -3.49 -10.00 -6.26
N HIS A 126 -3.57 -8.78 -6.79
CA HIS A 126 -4.77 -8.25 -7.44
C HIS A 126 -4.73 -8.32 -8.97
N ASN A 127 -3.69 -8.94 -9.52
CA ASN A 127 -3.48 -9.06 -10.97
C ASN A 127 -3.48 -7.71 -11.69
N LEU A 128 -2.73 -6.75 -11.15
CA LEU A 128 -2.61 -5.41 -11.70
C LEU A 128 -1.33 -5.26 -12.52
N THR A 129 -1.39 -4.38 -13.53
CA THR A 129 -0.29 -4.16 -14.45
C THR A 129 0.78 -3.22 -13.86
N LEU A 130 2.05 -3.62 -14.00
CA LEU A 130 3.22 -2.88 -13.54
C LEU A 130 4.13 -2.42 -14.69
N ASP A 131 3.63 -2.33 -15.91
CA ASP A 131 4.46 -2.09 -17.10
C ASP A 131 5.32 -0.83 -16.97
N ALA A 132 4.76 0.26 -16.49
CA ALA A 132 5.49 1.50 -16.33
C ALA A 132 6.61 1.42 -15.28
N PHE A 133 6.48 0.55 -14.28
CA PHE A 133 7.53 0.29 -13.29
C PHE A 133 8.78 -0.30 -13.91
N TYR A 134 8.59 -1.26 -14.81
CA TYR A 134 9.71 -1.97 -15.44
C TYR A 134 10.31 -1.21 -16.61
N ASN A 135 9.57 -0.26 -17.16
CA ASN A 135 10.02 0.55 -18.29
C ASN A 135 10.76 1.81 -17.88
N GLN A 136 10.84 2.11 -16.59
CA GLN A 136 11.60 3.25 -16.10
C GLN A 136 13.10 2.95 -16.11
N GLU A 137 13.85 3.77 -16.84
CA GLU A 137 15.31 3.78 -16.76
C GLU A 137 15.71 4.32 -15.38
N ASN A 138 16.47 3.55 -14.69
CA ASN A 138 17.01 3.95 -13.39
C ASN A 138 18.13 4.99 -13.57
#